data_f7bb5fc70831bd1331a061b245c9162e
#
_entry.id   f7bb5fc70831bd1331a061b245c9162e
#
_cell.length_a   1.000
_cell.length_b   1.000
_cell.length_c   1.000
_cell.angle_alpha   90.00
_cell.angle_beta   90.00
_cell.angle_gamma   90.00
#
_symmetry.space_group_name_H-M   'P 1'
#
loop_
_entity.id
_entity.type
_entity.pdbx_description
1 polymer ?
#
loop_
_entity_poly.entity_id
_entity_poly.type
_entity_poly.pdbx_seq_one_letter_code
_entity_poly.pdbx_strand_id
1 'polypeptide(L)'
;LRRARFPHDTICLLDGGNTLCGPDDGKAKDFEKKQLKEKAKLIVESYNRMGYQSMLVGHHDITLGLEILQECEKMAKFPFLSANMRYKDDNSRVFAPTTVVECKGLKVGVLGLTIDTIPEYYLERANPDRPLVLTKAIDEAKSLIPELRSQCDILVLLSANSAETNREIAAAVPGIDVIVDPLIELGNHKVWVDEELSMEQLGETLMVRTDAQGARLGTLDIDWIDGGRPMVSLSFDSAPPAGRSTYWYERASMEPHLLEDPDIMGLVEAFRKGSAFVNIDALPELPHKDKYLTASTCSMCHVEQTDFWKGTTHADAFASLVETGDQWRQDCIACHVLGYGQAFIAPEEAEPYKNVQCENCHGLNPGHPQDPVNHPWGAVKETSCLTCHNKNQTRIDFVFSRERRKVACPPLKRN
;
A
#
# COMPACT_ATOMS: atom_id res chain seq x y z
N LEU A 1 -11.07 16.57 -9.13
CA LEU A 1 -12.04 17.61 -8.75
C LEU A 1 -11.38 18.90 -8.27
N ARG A 2 -10.34 18.87 -7.41
CA ARG A 2 -9.65 20.09 -6.97
C ARG A 2 -8.90 20.78 -8.12
N ARG A 3 -8.20 20.05 -9.00
CA ARG A 3 -7.54 20.62 -10.18
C ARG A 3 -8.52 21.31 -11.13
N ALA A 4 -9.79 20.89 -11.17
CA ALA A 4 -10.82 21.61 -11.94
C ALA A 4 -11.22 22.94 -11.31
N ARG A 5 -10.95 23.14 -10.00
CA ARG A 5 -11.27 24.39 -9.28
C ARG A 5 -10.09 25.34 -9.13
N PHE A 6 -8.85 24.80 -9.15
CA PHE A 6 -7.63 25.59 -8.95
C PHE A 6 -6.66 25.36 -10.12
N PRO A 7 -5.98 26.40 -10.60
CA PRO A 7 -4.91 26.26 -11.58
C PRO A 7 -3.84 25.27 -11.12
N HIS A 8 -3.24 24.55 -12.06
CA HIS A 8 -2.22 23.53 -11.77
C HIS A 8 -1.01 24.05 -10.99
N ASP A 9 -0.66 25.32 -11.21
CA ASP A 9 0.45 26.02 -10.56
C ASP A 9 0.19 26.38 -9.08
N THR A 10 -1.04 26.16 -8.59
CA THR A 10 -1.41 26.39 -7.19
C THR A 10 -1.43 25.11 -6.36
N ILE A 11 -1.17 23.93 -6.95
CA ILE A 11 -1.26 22.63 -6.28
C ILE A 11 0.10 21.93 -6.32
N CYS A 12 0.64 21.61 -5.14
CA CYS A 12 1.80 20.76 -4.97
C CYS A 12 1.35 19.33 -4.59
N LEU A 13 1.62 18.35 -5.45
CA LEU A 13 1.32 16.94 -5.18
C LEU A 13 2.58 16.22 -4.73
N LEU A 14 2.56 15.70 -3.51
CA LEU A 14 3.66 15.01 -2.87
C LEU A 14 3.18 13.64 -2.42
N ASP A 15 4.06 12.64 -2.48
CA ASP A 15 3.77 11.29 -2.01
C ASP A 15 4.64 10.92 -0.81
N GLY A 16 4.03 10.39 0.24
CA GLY A 16 4.67 10.04 1.52
C GLY A 16 5.42 8.72 1.53
N GLY A 17 5.48 8.00 0.40
CA GLY A 17 6.19 6.71 0.25
C GLY A 17 5.35 5.47 0.56
N ASN A 18 5.97 4.29 0.38
CA ASN A 18 5.33 2.97 0.44
C ASN A 18 4.19 2.80 -0.57
N THR A 19 4.35 3.35 -1.74
CA THR A 19 3.30 3.47 -2.76
C THR A 19 3.45 2.43 -3.86
N LEU A 20 4.68 2.10 -4.25
CA LEU A 20 4.94 1.18 -5.35
C LEU A 20 4.75 -0.28 -4.94
N CYS A 21 4.94 -0.58 -3.65
CA CYS A 21 4.78 -1.90 -3.06
C CYS A 21 3.87 -1.88 -1.83
N GLY A 22 3.12 -2.96 -1.66
CA GLY A 22 2.38 -3.22 -0.43
C GLY A 22 3.24 -3.92 0.63
N PRO A 23 2.75 -4.04 1.88
CA PRO A 23 3.49 -4.63 2.99
C PRO A 23 3.84 -6.12 2.81
N ASP A 24 3.07 -6.84 2.01
CA ASP A 24 3.27 -8.27 1.75
C ASP A 24 4.01 -8.57 0.44
N ASP A 25 4.21 -7.56 -0.43
CA ASP A 25 4.85 -7.74 -1.74
C ASP A 25 6.31 -8.22 -1.63
N GLY A 26 6.98 -7.92 -0.53
CA GLY A 26 8.32 -8.47 -0.24
C GLY A 26 8.37 -9.99 -0.05
N LYS A 27 7.21 -10.64 0.13
CA LYS A 27 7.05 -12.10 0.19
C LYS A 27 6.65 -12.71 -1.16
N ALA A 28 6.50 -11.88 -2.20
CA ALA A 28 6.08 -12.29 -3.52
C ALA A 28 7.01 -13.37 -4.08
N LYS A 29 6.42 -14.38 -4.71
CA LYS A 29 7.13 -15.42 -5.44
C LYS A 29 7.72 -14.85 -6.73
N ASP A 30 8.71 -15.50 -7.30
CA ASP A 30 9.41 -14.97 -8.47
C ASP A 30 8.48 -14.72 -9.67
N PHE A 31 7.47 -15.55 -9.86
CA PHE A 31 6.49 -15.38 -10.93
C PHE A 31 5.55 -14.18 -10.71
N GLU A 32 5.37 -13.74 -9.46
CA GLU A 32 4.55 -12.58 -9.09
C GLU A 32 5.30 -11.25 -9.29
N LYS A 33 6.64 -11.29 -9.18
CA LYS A 33 7.49 -10.08 -9.25
C LYS A 33 7.32 -9.30 -10.55
N LYS A 34 7.09 -10.00 -11.67
CA LYS A 34 6.84 -9.34 -12.96
C LYS A 34 5.59 -8.47 -12.92
N GLN A 35 4.50 -8.97 -12.34
CA GLN A 35 3.26 -8.21 -12.23
C GLN A 35 3.40 -7.05 -11.26
N LEU A 36 4.13 -7.23 -10.15
CA LEU A 36 4.45 -6.16 -9.20
C LEU A 36 5.28 -5.05 -9.86
N LYS A 37 6.26 -5.42 -10.68
CA LYS A 37 7.06 -4.46 -11.46
C LYS A 37 6.18 -3.64 -12.43
N GLU A 38 5.28 -4.28 -13.16
CA GLU A 38 4.35 -3.57 -14.06
C GLU A 38 3.34 -2.71 -13.30
N LYS A 39 2.89 -3.14 -12.12
CA LYS A 39 2.05 -2.34 -11.21
C LYS A 39 2.79 -1.08 -10.73
N ALA A 40 4.05 -1.20 -10.34
CA ALA A 40 4.87 -0.06 -9.94
C ALA A 40 5.03 0.96 -11.09
N LYS A 41 5.28 0.48 -12.31
CA LYS A 41 5.35 1.33 -13.51
C LYS A 41 4.02 2.03 -13.82
N LEU A 42 2.89 1.32 -13.67
CA LEU A 42 1.56 1.92 -13.80
C LEU A 42 1.37 3.08 -12.82
N ILE A 43 1.77 2.90 -11.56
CA ILE A 43 1.66 3.95 -10.54
C ILE A 43 2.50 5.16 -10.94
N VAL A 44 3.76 4.97 -11.35
CA VAL A 44 4.64 6.07 -11.78
C VAL A 44 4.08 6.80 -12.99
N GLU A 45 3.57 6.08 -14.00
CA GLU A 45 2.97 6.71 -15.17
C GLU A 45 1.69 7.49 -14.81
N SER A 46 0.88 6.95 -13.90
CA SER A 46 -0.29 7.65 -13.36
C SER A 46 0.12 8.93 -12.62
N TYR A 47 1.17 8.88 -11.79
CA TYR A 47 1.72 10.04 -11.09
C TYR A 47 2.28 11.08 -12.04
N ASN A 48 2.96 10.67 -13.12
CA ASN A 48 3.41 11.56 -14.20
C ASN A 48 2.24 12.34 -14.82
N ARG A 49 1.10 11.68 -15.06
CA ARG A 49 -0.11 12.33 -15.62
C ARG A 49 -0.82 13.19 -14.61
N MET A 50 -0.89 12.76 -13.37
CA MET A 50 -1.44 13.54 -12.27
C MET A 50 -0.57 14.76 -11.91
N GLY A 51 0.72 14.76 -12.32
CA GLY A 51 1.69 15.82 -12.07
C GLY A 51 2.17 15.86 -10.62
N TYR A 52 2.48 14.68 -10.06
CA TYR A 52 3.23 14.61 -8.82
C TYR A 52 4.60 15.28 -9.00
N GLN A 53 5.10 15.87 -7.92
CA GLN A 53 6.33 16.67 -7.93
C GLN A 53 7.45 16.06 -7.10
N SER A 54 7.14 15.13 -6.21
CA SER A 54 8.09 14.25 -5.56
C SER A 54 7.40 13.03 -4.95
N MET A 55 8.19 11.99 -4.69
CA MET A 55 7.80 10.78 -3.97
C MET A 55 8.89 10.41 -2.98
N LEU A 56 8.51 10.10 -1.74
CA LEU A 56 9.42 9.49 -0.77
C LEU A 56 9.62 8.02 -1.09
N VAL A 57 10.84 7.52 -1.01
CA VAL A 57 11.10 6.07 -1.04
C VAL A 57 10.87 5.49 0.36
N GLY A 58 9.79 4.76 0.52
CA GLY A 58 9.45 4.08 1.75
C GLY A 58 10.10 2.68 1.85
N HIS A 59 10.01 2.06 3.02
CA HIS A 59 10.63 0.75 3.24
C HIS A 59 9.96 -0.40 2.49
N HIS A 60 8.65 -0.29 2.19
CA HIS A 60 7.97 -1.28 1.34
C HIS A 60 8.44 -1.17 -0.12
N ASP A 61 8.69 0.04 -0.62
CA ASP A 61 9.16 0.23 -1.99
C ASP A 61 10.50 -0.48 -2.22
N ILE A 62 11.38 -0.48 -1.20
CA ILE A 62 12.68 -1.16 -1.24
C ILE A 62 12.54 -2.68 -1.45
N THR A 63 11.44 -3.29 -1.03
CA THR A 63 11.23 -4.74 -1.16
C THR A 63 11.10 -5.23 -2.60
N LEU A 64 10.81 -4.33 -3.56
CA LEU A 64 10.86 -4.63 -5.00
C LEU A 64 12.27 -4.90 -5.53
N GLY A 65 13.28 -4.44 -4.80
CA GLY A 65 14.65 -4.40 -5.27
C GLY A 65 15.04 -3.06 -5.89
N LEU A 66 16.29 -2.66 -5.67
CA LEU A 66 16.80 -1.36 -6.08
C LEU A 66 16.77 -1.15 -7.59
N GLU A 67 17.03 -2.21 -8.37
CA GLU A 67 17.00 -2.14 -9.84
C GLU A 67 15.63 -1.68 -10.35
N ILE A 68 14.55 -2.24 -9.81
CA ILE A 68 13.18 -1.88 -10.22
C ILE A 68 12.85 -0.45 -9.79
N LEU A 69 13.25 -0.04 -8.57
CA LEU A 69 13.06 1.34 -8.12
C LEU A 69 13.78 2.34 -9.02
N GLN A 70 15.02 2.05 -9.43
CA GLN A 70 15.77 2.91 -10.34
C GLN A 70 15.19 2.93 -11.76
N GLU A 71 14.60 1.82 -12.24
CA GLU A 71 13.84 1.84 -13.49
C GLU A 71 12.60 2.76 -13.37
N CYS A 72 11.87 2.66 -12.26
CA CYS A 72 10.72 3.50 -11.96
C CYS A 72 11.11 4.99 -11.87
N GLU A 73 12.23 5.30 -11.19
CA GLU A 73 12.76 6.66 -11.09
C GLU A 73 13.09 7.25 -12.46
N LYS A 74 13.73 6.47 -13.35
CA LYS A 74 14.02 6.92 -14.73
C LYS A 74 12.78 7.23 -15.57
N MET A 75 11.66 6.58 -15.26
CA MET A 75 10.36 6.83 -15.92
C MET A 75 9.64 8.04 -15.32
N ALA A 76 9.91 8.35 -14.05
CA ALA A 76 9.25 9.42 -13.33
C ALA A 76 9.68 10.80 -13.86
N LYS A 77 8.72 11.74 -13.93
CA LYS A 77 8.96 13.16 -14.21
C LYS A 77 9.19 13.98 -12.95
N PHE A 78 9.39 13.30 -11.84
CA PHE A 78 9.61 13.85 -10.50
C PHE A 78 10.68 13.01 -9.78
N PRO A 79 11.43 13.60 -8.84
CA PRO A 79 12.46 12.86 -8.11
C PRO A 79 11.86 11.89 -7.10
N PHE A 80 12.52 10.75 -6.94
CA PHE A 80 12.40 9.89 -5.79
C PHE A 80 13.33 10.42 -4.70
N LEU A 81 12.81 10.58 -3.48
CA LEU A 81 13.55 11.22 -2.38
C LEU A 81 13.90 10.21 -1.29
N SER A 82 15.17 10.19 -0.89
CA SER A 82 15.65 9.56 0.34
C SER A 82 17.01 10.14 0.73
N ALA A 83 17.03 10.96 1.74
CA ALA A 83 18.28 11.60 2.19
C ALA A 83 19.21 10.62 2.92
N ASN A 84 18.64 9.61 3.58
CA ASN A 84 19.37 8.70 4.48
C ASN A 84 19.65 7.31 3.89
N MET A 85 19.22 7.01 2.65
CA MET A 85 19.59 5.76 1.99
C MET A 85 20.91 5.91 1.22
N ARG A 86 21.88 5.08 1.54
CA ARG A 86 23.26 5.16 1.00
C ARG A 86 23.76 3.78 0.60
N TYR A 87 24.73 3.77 -0.31
CA TYR A 87 25.57 2.60 -0.54
C TYR A 87 26.56 2.43 0.60
N LYS A 88 26.73 1.19 1.07
CA LYS A 88 27.58 0.86 2.23
C LYS A 88 29.08 1.03 1.93
N ASP A 89 29.47 0.86 0.67
CA ASP A 89 30.88 0.85 0.23
C ASP A 89 31.52 2.25 0.19
N ASP A 90 30.81 3.25 -0.37
CA ASP A 90 31.34 4.60 -0.58
C ASP A 90 30.51 5.71 0.11
N ASN A 91 29.48 5.33 0.83
CA ASN A 91 28.56 6.23 1.52
C ASN A 91 27.85 7.25 0.59
N SER A 92 27.83 7.01 -0.72
CA SER A 92 27.09 7.84 -1.65
C SER A 92 25.57 7.62 -1.51
N ARG A 93 24.78 8.67 -1.73
CA ARG A 93 23.30 8.58 -1.70
C ARG A 93 22.79 7.79 -2.88
N VAL A 94 21.73 7.00 -2.62
CA VAL A 94 21.05 6.21 -3.65
C VAL A 94 20.06 7.06 -4.44
N PHE A 95 19.37 7.96 -3.75
CA PHE A 95 18.34 8.86 -4.28
C PHE A 95 18.65 10.32 -3.94
N ALA A 96 17.98 11.24 -4.60
CA ALA A 96 18.04 12.65 -4.27
C ALA A 96 17.58 12.90 -2.81
N PRO A 97 18.32 13.72 -2.02
CA PRO A 97 17.89 14.00 -0.65
C PRO A 97 16.72 14.98 -0.59
N THR A 98 16.70 15.96 -1.49
CA THR A 98 15.80 17.10 -1.48
C THR A 98 15.40 17.51 -2.89
N THR A 99 14.31 18.25 -3.00
CA THR A 99 13.94 19.00 -4.20
C THR A 99 13.30 20.34 -3.82
N VAL A 100 13.32 21.30 -4.74
CA VAL A 100 12.56 22.54 -4.61
C VAL A 100 11.58 22.60 -5.77
N VAL A 101 10.30 22.73 -5.46
CA VAL A 101 9.23 22.84 -6.44
C VAL A 101 8.59 24.22 -6.35
N GLU A 102 8.18 24.78 -7.48
CA GLU A 102 7.50 26.06 -7.53
C GLU A 102 5.99 25.85 -7.59
N CYS A 103 5.26 26.55 -6.72
CA CYS A 103 3.82 26.52 -6.64
C CYS A 103 3.29 27.93 -6.50
N LYS A 104 2.73 28.49 -7.58
CA LYS A 104 2.19 29.88 -7.65
C LYS A 104 3.19 30.95 -7.16
N GLY A 105 4.44 30.81 -7.57
CA GLY A 105 5.50 31.75 -7.20
C GLY A 105 6.09 31.53 -5.80
N LEU A 106 5.58 30.57 -5.02
CA LEU A 106 6.19 30.09 -3.79
C LEU A 106 7.11 28.93 -4.07
N LYS A 107 8.27 28.90 -3.44
CA LYS A 107 9.21 27.79 -3.48
C LYS A 107 8.92 26.87 -2.31
N VAL A 108 8.56 25.62 -2.62
CA VAL A 108 8.35 24.57 -1.64
C VAL A 108 9.58 23.65 -1.64
N GLY A 109 10.38 23.71 -0.58
CA GLY A 109 11.49 22.79 -0.34
C GLY A 109 10.96 21.48 0.22
N VAL A 110 11.37 20.35 -0.35
CA VAL A 110 10.94 19.02 0.08
C VAL A 110 12.16 18.19 0.43
N LEU A 111 12.22 17.65 1.64
CA LEU A 111 13.22 16.69 2.11
C LEU A 111 12.53 15.33 2.29
N GLY A 112 13.16 14.23 1.85
CA GLY A 112 12.66 12.87 2.05
C GLY A 112 13.51 12.09 3.07
N LEU A 113 12.86 11.48 4.08
CA LEU A 113 13.49 10.62 5.07
C LEU A 113 12.83 9.24 5.12
N THR A 114 13.54 8.23 4.63
CA THR A 114 13.13 6.82 4.77
C THR A 114 13.26 6.42 6.24
N ILE A 115 12.39 5.52 6.71
CA ILE A 115 12.48 4.96 8.08
C ILE A 115 13.85 4.31 8.30
N ASP A 116 14.54 4.67 9.38
CA ASP A 116 15.91 4.24 9.65
C ASP A 116 16.02 3.02 10.59
N THR A 117 14.89 2.40 10.93
CA THR A 117 14.80 1.26 11.86
C THR A 117 14.42 -0.05 11.20
N ILE A 118 14.54 -0.16 9.88
CA ILE A 118 14.26 -1.42 9.17
C ILE A 118 15.40 -2.42 9.40
N PRO A 119 15.07 -3.73 9.51
CA PRO A 119 16.08 -4.78 9.62
C PRO A 119 17.01 -4.83 8.41
N GLU A 120 18.33 -5.01 8.66
CA GLU A 120 19.38 -4.98 7.62
C GLU A 120 19.13 -5.98 6.48
N TYR A 121 18.52 -7.13 6.76
CA TYR A 121 18.26 -8.15 5.74
C TYR A 121 17.33 -7.66 4.61
N TYR A 122 16.46 -6.66 4.84
CA TYR A 122 15.68 -6.05 3.78
C TYR A 122 16.56 -5.26 2.80
N LEU A 123 17.54 -4.54 3.33
CA LEU A 123 18.48 -3.77 2.53
C LEU A 123 19.42 -4.66 1.73
N GLU A 124 19.89 -5.77 2.34
CA GLU A 124 20.73 -6.78 1.67
C GLU A 124 19.96 -7.46 0.51
N ARG A 125 18.68 -7.79 0.71
CA ARG A 125 17.84 -8.36 -0.36
C ARG A 125 17.57 -7.39 -1.48
N ALA A 126 17.41 -6.10 -1.17
CA ALA A 126 17.08 -5.08 -2.15
C ALA A 126 18.21 -4.84 -3.15
N ASN A 127 19.46 -4.99 -2.73
CA ASN A 127 20.64 -4.85 -3.59
C ASN A 127 21.80 -5.72 -3.07
N PRO A 128 21.77 -7.04 -3.38
CA PRO A 128 22.78 -7.98 -2.85
C PRO A 128 24.20 -7.72 -3.36
N ASP A 129 24.34 -7.22 -4.59
CA ASP A 129 25.66 -6.97 -5.22
C ASP A 129 26.35 -5.73 -4.67
N ARG A 130 25.58 -4.76 -4.17
CA ARG A 130 26.10 -3.51 -3.57
C ARG A 130 25.24 -3.11 -2.38
N PRO A 131 25.58 -3.59 -1.17
CA PRO A 131 24.73 -3.44 0.01
C PRO A 131 24.38 -1.98 0.33
N LEU A 132 23.14 -1.80 0.83
CA LEU A 132 22.61 -0.52 1.25
C LEU A 132 22.71 -0.35 2.76
N VAL A 133 22.69 0.91 3.20
CA VAL A 133 22.63 1.30 4.61
C VAL A 133 21.72 2.52 4.76
N LEU A 134 21.05 2.62 5.90
CA LEU A 134 20.31 3.82 6.30
C LEU A 134 21.04 4.55 7.41
N THR A 135 21.35 5.83 7.18
CA THR A 135 21.85 6.73 8.21
C THR A 135 20.69 7.24 9.08
N LYS A 136 21.00 7.81 10.24
CA LYS A 136 19.99 8.34 11.15
C LYS A 136 19.21 9.50 10.52
N ALA A 137 17.90 9.37 10.49
CA ALA A 137 16.99 10.36 9.90
C ALA A 137 17.18 11.77 10.50
N ILE A 138 17.33 11.84 11.82
CA ILE A 138 17.52 13.12 12.52
C ILE A 138 18.86 13.80 12.17
N ASP A 139 19.92 13.03 11.90
CA ASP A 139 21.23 13.58 11.55
C ASP A 139 21.22 14.15 10.11
N GLU A 140 20.56 13.47 9.18
CA GLU A 140 20.35 13.99 7.83
C GLU A 140 19.48 15.27 7.84
N ALA A 141 18.42 15.28 8.66
CA ALA A 141 17.59 16.47 8.83
C ALA A 141 18.39 17.66 9.35
N LYS A 142 19.22 17.48 10.41
CA LYS A 142 20.11 18.51 10.95
C LYS A 142 21.09 19.05 9.91
N SER A 143 21.60 18.17 9.04
CA SER A 143 22.58 18.53 8.03
C SER A 143 21.98 19.29 6.86
N LEU A 144 20.79 18.90 6.38
CA LEU A 144 20.24 19.37 5.10
C LEU A 144 19.22 20.50 5.24
N ILE A 145 18.48 20.56 6.33
CA ILE A 145 17.41 21.55 6.51
C ILE A 145 17.91 22.99 6.51
N PRO A 146 19.05 23.36 7.17
CA PRO A 146 19.50 24.74 7.16
C PRO A 146 19.79 25.31 5.76
N GLU A 147 20.37 24.50 4.87
CA GLU A 147 20.62 24.88 3.49
C GLU A 147 19.32 24.92 2.68
N LEU A 148 18.48 23.87 2.75
CA LEU A 148 17.21 23.82 2.04
C LEU A 148 16.29 24.96 2.46
N ARG A 149 16.27 25.32 3.74
CA ARG A 149 15.47 26.43 4.27
C ARG A 149 15.80 27.77 3.62
N SER A 150 17.07 27.99 3.28
CA SER A 150 17.51 29.23 2.61
C SER A 150 17.04 29.34 1.15
N GLN A 151 16.55 28.25 0.56
CA GLN A 151 16.18 28.14 -0.84
C GLN A 151 14.66 28.12 -1.06
N CYS A 152 13.85 28.10 0.01
CA CYS A 152 12.40 27.92 -0.10
C CYS A 152 11.61 28.81 0.85
N ASP A 153 10.35 29.05 0.51
CA ASP A 153 9.39 29.79 1.33
C ASP A 153 8.70 28.85 2.34
N ILE A 154 8.33 27.64 1.89
CA ILE A 154 7.73 26.60 2.69
C ILE A 154 8.63 25.36 2.66
N LEU A 155 8.91 24.77 3.82
CA LEU A 155 9.72 23.55 3.92
C LEU A 155 8.86 22.38 4.40
N VAL A 156 8.76 21.35 3.55
CA VAL A 156 8.02 20.12 3.80
C VAL A 156 9.00 18.97 4.01
N LEU A 157 8.84 18.25 5.10
CA LEU A 157 9.51 16.98 5.37
C LEU A 157 8.55 15.82 5.07
N LEU A 158 8.87 15.00 4.07
CA LEU A 158 8.24 13.70 3.87
C LEU A 158 9.00 12.68 4.73
N SER A 159 8.37 12.10 5.73
CA SER A 159 9.05 11.21 6.67
C SER A 159 8.29 9.93 6.91
N ALA A 160 8.87 8.81 6.48
CA ALA A 160 8.37 7.46 6.77
C ALA A 160 8.79 6.94 8.17
N ASN A 161 9.28 7.80 9.04
CA ASN A 161 9.68 7.43 10.40
C ASN A 161 8.49 7.39 11.36
N SER A 162 8.70 6.86 12.56
CA SER A 162 7.66 6.84 13.59
C SER A 162 7.23 8.27 13.99
N ALA A 163 6.01 8.41 14.47
CA ALA A 163 5.53 9.69 14.99
C ALA A 163 6.42 10.24 16.13
N GLU A 164 7.01 9.36 16.94
CA GLU A 164 7.97 9.74 17.98
C GLU A 164 9.24 10.35 17.39
N THR A 165 9.86 9.67 16.40
CA THR A 165 11.03 10.19 15.68
C THR A 165 10.69 11.52 14.98
N ASN A 166 9.50 11.65 14.39
CA ASN A 166 9.07 12.90 13.76
C ASN A 166 8.94 14.05 14.77
N ARG A 167 8.46 13.78 15.99
CA ARG A 167 8.44 14.77 17.10
C ARG A 167 9.84 15.17 17.52
N GLU A 168 10.78 14.19 17.64
CA GLU A 168 12.18 14.47 17.97
C GLU A 168 12.85 15.34 16.90
N ILE A 169 12.60 15.06 15.61
CA ILE A 169 13.10 15.87 14.49
C ILE A 169 12.55 17.30 14.58
N ALA A 170 11.22 17.45 14.75
CA ALA A 170 10.59 18.77 14.86
C ALA A 170 11.15 19.60 16.03
N ALA A 171 11.41 18.95 17.16
CA ALA A 171 11.98 19.61 18.35
C ALA A 171 13.47 19.97 18.19
N ALA A 172 14.24 19.16 17.47
CA ALA A 172 15.69 19.32 17.35
C ALA A 172 16.12 20.13 16.13
N VAL A 173 15.25 20.29 15.12
CA VAL A 173 15.59 20.88 13.82
C VAL A 173 14.60 21.99 13.48
N PRO A 174 14.92 23.26 13.78
CA PRO A 174 14.04 24.37 13.46
C PRO A 174 13.94 24.63 11.95
N GLY A 175 12.83 25.23 11.53
CA GLY A 175 12.63 25.67 10.13
C GLY A 175 11.84 24.70 9.27
N ILE A 176 11.31 23.60 9.83
CA ILE A 176 10.35 22.73 9.16
C ILE A 176 8.94 23.35 9.34
N ASP A 177 8.23 23.60 8.25
CA ASP A 177 6.86 24.10 8.32
C ASP A 177 5.85 22.95 8.42
N VAL A 178 6.06 21.87 7.64
CA VAL A 178 5.14 20.72 7.58
C VAL A 178 5.92 19.42 7.59
N ILE A 179 5.48 18.47 8.40
CA ILE A 179 5.86 17.05 8.31
C ILE A 179 4.67 16.28 7.77
N VAL A 180 4.87 15.57 6.66
CA VAL A 180 3.93 14.57 6.15
C VAL A 180 4.34 13.21 6.70
N ASP A 181 3.50 12.68 7.59
CA ASP A 181 3.68 11.38 8.25
C ASP A 181 2.69 10.38 7.64
N PRO A 182 3.15 9.40 6.84
CA PRO A 182 2.27 8.40 6.22
C PRO A 182 1.74 7.35 7.21
N LEU A 183 1.96 7.53 8.51
CA LEU A 183 1.52 6.65 9.59
C LEU A 183 1.95 5.19 9.42
N ILE A 184 3.25 4.99 9.27
CA ILE A 184 3.83 3.65 9.13
C ILE A 184 4.30 3.18 10.49
N GLU A 185 3.49 2.36 11.16
CA GLU A 185 3.94 1.57 12.30
C GLU A 185 4.39 0.20 11.79
N LEU A 186 5.67 -0.14 12.00
CA LEU A 186 6.19 -1.48 11.72
C LEU A 186 5.35 -2.52 12.50
N GLY A 187 4.57 -3.32 11.77
CA GLY A 187 3.77 -4.40 12.33
C GLY A 187 2.32 -4.10 12.69
N ASN A 188 1.89 -2.84 12.73
CA ASN A 188 0.51 -2.44 12.96
C ASN A 188 -0.01 -1.56 11.82
N HIS A 189 -0.51 -2.19 10.77
CA HIS A 189 -1.12 -1.46 9.66
C HIS A 189 -2.51 -0.94 10.07
N LYS A 190 -2.56 0.25 10.65
CA LYS A 190 -3.83 0.98 10.71
C LYS A 190 -4.08 1.56 9.32
N VAL A 191 -5.10 1.05 8.65
CA VAL A 191 -5.55 1.58 7.34
C VAL A 191 -6.16 2.98 7.53
N TRP A 192 -6.73 3.25 8.70
CA TRP A 192 -7.46 4.47 9.03
C TRP A 192 -6.80 5.23 10.17
N VAL A 193 -6.65 6.53 9.98
CA VAL A 193 -6.23 7.47 11.03
C VAL A 193 -7.48 8.11 11.63
N ASP A 194 -7.60 8.06 12.95
CA ASP A 194 -8.66 8.79 13.64
C ASP A 194 -8.53 10.30 13.36
N GLU A 195 -9.65 11.01 13.32
CA GLU A 195 -9.68 12.44 12.97
C GLU A 195 -8.82 13.26 13.91
N GLU A 196 -8.87 12.95 15.22
CA GLU A 196 -8.09 13.61 16.26
C GLU A 196 -6.57 13.42 16.11
N LEU A 197 -6.14 12.33 15.43
CA LEU A 197 -4.74 12.01 15.18
C LEU A 197 -4.26 12.45 13.78
N SER A 198 -5.15 13.06 13.00
CA SER A 198 -4.84 13.42 11.60
C SER A 198 -3.84 14.55 11.48
N MET A 199 -3.72 15.38 12.49
CA MET A 199 -2.74 16.47 12.54
C MET A 199 -2.29 16.72 13.98
N GLU A 200 -1.08 17.26 14.12
CA GLU A 200 -0.48 17.60 15.42
C GLU A 200 0.41 18.84 15.26
N GLN A 201 0.23 19.85 16.12
CA GLN A 201 1.10 21.02 16.16
C GLN A 201 2.31 20.74 17.06
N LEU A 202 3.50 20.78 16.49
CA LEU A 202 4.79 20.51 17.17
C LEU A 202 5.62 21.79 17.24
N GLY A 203 5.30 22.69 18.19
CA GLY A 203 5.91 24.01 18.22
C GLY A 203 5.59 24.81 16.97
N GLU A 204 6.59 25.12 16.13
CA GLU A 204 6.40 25.83 14.86
C GLU A 204 6.06 24.91 13.68
N THR A 205 6.18 23.59 13.84
CA THR A 205 5.98 22.59 12.78
C THR A 205 4.59 21.99 12.87
N LEU A 206 3.89 21.91 11.75
CA LEU A 206 2.64 21.17 11.62
C LEU A 206 2.94 19.76 11.11
N MET A 207 2.57 18.71 11.85
CA MET A 207 2.58 17.33 11.37
C MET A 207 1.19 16.92 10.90
N VAL A 208 1.08 16.48 9.66
CA VAL A 208 -0.16 15.95 9.06
C VAL A 208 0.00 14.48 8.70
N ARG A 209 -1.05 13.70 8.90
CA ARG A 209 -1.06 12.25 8.69
C ARG A 209 -2.07 11.87 7.62
N THR A 210 -1.66 10.96 6.73
CA THR A 210 -2.50 10.39 5.69
C THR A 210 -2.82 8.94 5.98
N ASP A 211 -3.93 8.45 5.42
CA ASP A 211 -4.31 7.04 5.54
C ASP A 211 -3.50 6.17 4.56
N ALA A 212 -3.36 4.88 4.92
CA ALA A 212 -2.71 3.91 4.07
C ALA A 212 -3.56 3.51 2.85
N GLN A 213 -2.92 2.90 1.85
CA GLN A 213 -3.57 2.30 0.67
C GLN A 213 -4.41 3.28 -0.19
N GLY A 214 -4.10 4.57 -0.15
CA GLY A 214 -4.85 5.56 -0.91
C GLY A 214 -6.32 5.71 -0.49
N ALA A 215 -6.68 5.28 0.73
CA ALA A 215 -8.05 5.34 1.23
C ALA A 215 -8.58 6.77 1.34
N ARG A 216 -7.71 7.73 1.66
CA ARG A 216 -8.01 9.16 1.70
C ARG A 216 -6.87 9.97 1.10
N LEU A 217 -7.23 11.09 0.49
CA LEU A 217 -6.31 12.11 0.05
C LEU A 217 -6.24 13.21 1.10
N GLY A 218 -5.07 13.42 1.71
CA GLY A 218 -4.81 14.58 2.56
C GLY A 218 -4.66 15.85 1.73
N THR A 219 -5.31 16.92 2.14
CA THR A 219 -5.18 18.23 1.50
C THR A 219 -4.90 19.27 2.56
N LEU A 220 -3.78 19.98 2.40
CA LEU A 220 -3.37 21.10 3.23
C LEU A 220 -3.47 22.39 2.38
N ASP A 221 -4.48 23.19 2.65
CA ASP A 221 -4.62 24.52 2.05
C ASP A 221 -3.86 25.52 2.91
N ILE A 222 -2.95 26.28 2.31
CA ILE A 222 -2.12 27.28 3.00
C ILE A 222 -2.39 28.66 2.40
N ASP A 223 -2.77 29.61 3.25
CA ASP A 223 -2.73 31.03 2.93
C ASP A 223 -1.42 31.61 3.48
N TRP A 224 -0.45 31.76 2.59
CA TRP A 224 0.92 32.09 2.97
C TRP A 224 1.14 33.58 3.04
N ILE A 225 1.74 34.04 4.14
CA ILE A 225 2.25 35.40 4.34
C ILE A 225 3.75 35.30 4.62
N ASP A 226 4.55 36.09 3.88
CA ASP A 226 6.00 36.10 4.12
C ASP A 226 6.31 36.60 5.55
N GLY A 227 7.16 35.85 6.24
CA GLY A 227 7.42 36.05 7.67
C GLY A 227 6.28 35.66 8.62
N GLY A 228 5.16 35.11 8.11
CA GLY A 228 3.95 34.78 8.88
C GLY A 228 4.03 33.44 9.65
N ARG A 229 5.21 33.00 10.06
CA ARG A 229 5.43 31.77 10.84
C ARG A 229 5.25 31.96 12.34
N PRO A 230 4.92 30.86 13.08
CA PRO A 230 4.38 29.60 12.57
C PRO A 230 3.00 29.76 11.97
N MET A 231 2.62 28.82 11.09
CA MET A 231 1.25 28.77 10.54
C MET A 231 0.24 28.47 11.65
N VAL A 232 -0.95 29.03 11.54
CA VAL A 232 -2.04 28.80 12.50
C VAL A 232 -3.25 28.18 11.80
N SER A 233 -3.97 27.30 12.51
CA SER A 233 -5.19 26.70 11.97
C SER A 233 -6.25 27.76 11.73
N LEU A 234 -6.89 27.69 10.56
CA LEU A 234 -8.06 28.49 10.26
C LEU A 234 -9.24 27.98 11.10
N SER A 235 -9.89 28.87 11.83
CA SER A 235 -11.09 28.57 12.63
C SER A 235 -12.28 29.33 12.06
N PHE A 236 -13.46 28.71 12.04
CA PHE A 236 -14.70 29.39 11.68
C PHE A 236 -15.16 30.40 12.73
N ASP A 237 -14.70 30.24 13.98
CA ASP A 237 -15.17 31.03 15.12
C ASP A 237 -14.30 32.25 15.43
N SER A 238 -13.14 32.39 14.80
CA SER A 238 -12.21 33.50 15.07
C SER A 238 -11.47 33.94 13.83
N ALA A 239 -11.27 35.24 13.69
CA ALA A 239 -10.39 35.80 12.67
C ALA A 239 -8.94 35.33 12.95
N PRO A 240 -8.16 35.00 11.88
CA PRO A 240 -6.76 34.64 12.05
C PRO A 240 -5.96 35.81 12.62
N PRO A 241 -4.91 35.58 13.40
CA PRO A 241 -4.03 36.62 13.90
C PRO A 241 -3.40 37.41 12.72
N ALA A 242 -3.37 38.74 12.81
CA ALA A 242 -2.78 39.57 11.77
C ALA A 242 -1.31 39.21 11.53
N GLY A 243 -0.91 39.12 10.25
CA GLY A 243 0.47 38.81 9.86
C GLY A 243 0.90 37.36 10.05
N ARG A 244 -0.04 36.41 10.25
CA ARG A 244 0.23 34.99 10.33
C ARG A 244 -0.29 34.26 9.10
N SER A 245 0.52 33.34 8.57
CA SER A 245 0.06 32.36 7.60
C SER A 245 -0.96 31.44 8.24
N THR A 246 -1.98 31.04 7.48
CA THR A 246 -3.03 30.16 7.98
C THR A 246 -3.09 28.87 7.18
N TYR A 247 -3.62 27.81 7.78
CA TYR A 247 -3.84 26.56 7.10
C TYR A 247 -5.20 25.94 7.42
N TRP A 248 -5.66 25.11 6.49
CA TRP A 248 -6.79 24.21 6.65
C TRP A 248 -6.38 22.83 6.16
N TYR A 249 -6.55 21.81 6.99
CA TYR A 249 -6.26 20.42 6.63
C TYR A 249 -7.53 19.60 6.59
N GLU A 250 -7.71 18.85 5.53
CA GLU A 250 -8.81 17.90 5.39
C GLU A 250 -8.34 16.61 4.72
N ARG A 251 -9.08 15.53 4.94
CA ARG A 251 -8.87 14.25 4.29
C ARG A 251 -10.12 13.84 3.51
N ALA A 252 -10.01 13.76 2.20
CA ALA A 252 -11.10 13.34 1.32
C ALA A 252 -11.06 11.83 1.10
N SER A 253 -12.14 11.12 1.44
CA SER A 253 -12.27 9.70 1.17
C SER A 253 -12.33 9.41 -0.33
N MET A 254 -11.61 8.37 -0.77
CA MET A 254 -11.68 7.87 -2.15
C MET A 254 -12.86 6.91 -2.28
N GLU A 255 -14.03 7.46 -2.50
CA GLU A 255 -15.27 6.70 -2.60
C GLU A 255 -15.55 6.23 -4.03
N PRO A 256 -16.21 5.05 -4.23
CA PRO A 256 -16.48 4.50 -5.56
C PRO A 256 -17.32 5.38 -6.49
N HIS A 257 -18.07 6.35 -5.93
CA HIS A 257 -18.90 7.27 -6.72
C HIS A 257 -18.16 8.49 -7.26
N LEU A 258 -16.88 8.66 -6.91
CA LEU A 258 -16.06 9.73 -7.47
C LEU A 258 -15.84 9.50 -8.97
N LEU A 259 -15.90 10.58 -9.73
CA LEU A 259 -15.61 10.51 -11.16
C LEU A 259 -14.15 10.13 -11.37
N GLU A 260 -13.94 9.08 -12.13
CA GLU A 260 -12.63 8.60 -12.55
C GLU A 260 -12.10 9.45 -13.69
N ASP A 261 -10.77 9.66 -13.69
CA ASP A 261 -10.10 10.33 -14.81
C ASP A 261 -9.96 9.33 -15.97
N PRO A 262 -10.49 9.65 -17.18
CA PRO A 262 -10.48 8.73 -18.32
C PRO A 262 -9.06 8.33 -18.76
N ASP A 263 -8.08 9.24 -18.67
CA ASP A 263 -6.70 8.96 -19.07
C ASP A 263 -6.03 7.99 -18.10
N ILE A 264 -6.28 8.14 -16.80
CA ILE A 264 -5.79 7.21 -15.77
C ILE A 264 -6.50 5.86 -15.89
N MET A 265 -7.81 5.86 -16.12
CA MET A 265 -8.56 4.62 -16.36
C MET A 265 -8.05 3.86 -17.57
N GLY A 266 -7.69 4.57 -18.64
CA GLY A 266 -7.07 3.94 -19.81
C GLY A 266 -5.75 3.22 -19.49
N LEU A 267 -4.93 3.76 -18.58
CA LEU A 267 -3.72 3.10 -18.10
C LEU A 267 -4.04 1.85 -17.27
N VAL A 268 -5.01 1.95 -16.38
CA VAL A 268 -5.45 0.83 -15.52
C VAL A 268 -6.00 -0.32 -16.37
N GLU A 269 -6.82 -0.02 -17.38
CA GLU A 269 -7.35 -1.02 -18.31
C GLU A 269 -6.24 -1.68 -19.15
N ALA A 270 -5.27 -0.90 -19.63
CA ALA A 270 -4.12 -1.42 -20.36
C ALA A 270 -3.28 -2.36 -19.47
N PHE A 271 -3.07 -1.99 -18.22
CA PHE A 271 -2.40 -2.85 -17.23
C PHE A 271 -3.19 -4.14 -16.98
N ARG A 272 -4.51 -4.06 -16.76
CA ARG A 272 -5.38 -5.24 -16.57
C ARG A 272 -5.28 -6.21 -17.75
N LYS A 273 -5.37 -5.69 -18.99
CA LYS A 273 -5.20 -6.47 -20.21
C LYS A 273 -3.79 -7.04 -20.35
N GLY A 274 -2.77 -6.26 -20.03
CA GLY A 274 -1.36 -6.70 -20.05
C GLY A 274 -1.06 -7.75 -18.97
N SER A 275 -1.68 -7.66 -17.81
CA SER A 275 -1.57 -8.66 -16.74
C SER A 275 -2.15 -10.03 -17.14
N ALA A 276 -3.08 -10.05 -18.10
CA ALA A 276 -3.62 -11.28 -18.68
C ALA A 276 -2.57 -12.11 -19.45
N PHE A 277 -1.49 -11.48 -19.91
CA PHE A 277 -0.37 -12.17 -20.57
C PHE A 277 0.72 -12.58 -19.55
N VAL A 278 0.30 -13.22 -18.46
CA VAL A 278 1.25 -14.02 -17.69
C VAL A 278 1.77 -15.06 -18.67
N ASN A 279 3.07 -15.09 -18.92
CA ASN A 279 3.66 -16.10 -19.79
C ASN A 279 3.44 -17.48 -19.15
N ILE A 280 2.43 -18.20 -19.64
CA ILE A 280 2.03 -19.50 -19.11
C ILE A 280 3.20 -20.49 -19.16
N ASP A 281 4.05 -20.37 -20.20
CA ASP A 281 5.24 -21.21 -20.38
C ASP A 281 6.33 -20.94 -19.32
N ALA A 282 6.26 -19.81 -18.63
CA ALA A 282 7.17 -19.42 -17.55
C ALA A 282 6.60 -19.66 -16.13
N LEU A 283 5.37 -20.18 -16.03
CA LEU A 283 4.81 -20.53 -14.73
C LEU A 283 5.53 -21.79 -14.17
N PRO A 284 5.82 -21.80 -12.86
CA PRO A 284 6.41 -23.00 -12.27
C PRO A 284 5.43 -24.17 -12.33
N GLU A 285 5.97 -25.39 -12.48
CA GLU A 285 5.17 -26.59 -12.23
C GLU A 285 4.47 -26.50 -10.89
N LEU A 286 3.18 -26.82 -10.84
CA LEU A 286 2.39 -26.80 -9.62
C LEU A 286 2.67 -28.06 -8.78
N PRO A 287 3.45 -27.98 -7.69
CA PRO A 287 4.07 -29.14 -7.07
C PRO A 287 3.07 -30.04 -6.31
N HIS A 288 1.85 -29.57 -6.08
CA HIS A 288 0.91 -30.22 -5.17
C HIS A 288 -0.55 -30.23 -5.64
N LYS A 289 -0.77 -30.09 -6.96
CA LYS A 289 -2.11 -30.09 -7.55
C LYS A 289 -2.95 -31.32 -7.17
N ASP A 290 -2.33 -32.46 -7.10
CA ASP A 290 -2.91 -33.75 -6.70
C ASP A 290 -3.31 -33.85 -5.21
N LYS A 291 -2.82 -32.95 -4.38
CA LYS A 291 -3.13 -32.92 -2.93
C LYS A 291 -4.38 -32.11 -2.59
N TYR A 292 -4.88 -31.32 -3.53
CA TYR A 292 -6.05 -30.49 -3.30
C TYR A 292 -7.33 -31.19 -3.73
N LEU A 293 -8.26 -31.35 -2.80
CA LEU A 293 -9.59 -31.88 -3.04
C LEU A 293 -10.54 -30.73 -3.38
N THR A 294 -11.15 -30.80 -4.55
CA THR A 294 -12.11 -29.75 -4.95
C THR A 294 -13.49 -29.98 -4.33
N ALA A 295 -14.35 -28.97 -4.35
CA ALA A 295 -15.72 -29.08 -3.85
C ALA A 295 -16.51 -30.19 -4.52
N SER A 296 -16.18 -30.59 -5.76
CA SER A 296 -16.79 -31.72 -6.44
C SER A 296 -16.47 -33.06 -5.76
N THR A 297 -15.26 -33.23 -5.24
CA THR A 297 -14.89 -34.41 -4.43
C THR A 297 -15.67 -34.42 -3.12
N CYS A 298 -15.76 -33.29 -2.44
CA CYS A 298 -16.46 -33.17 -1.16
C CYS A 298 -17.97 -33.44 -1.32
N SER A 299 -18.57 -33.03 -2.44
CA SER A 299 -20.00 -33.18 -2.72
C SER A 299 -20.49 -34.62 -2.77
N MET A 300 -19.63 -35.57 -3.01
CA MET A 300 -19.99 -37.02 -3.05
C MET A 300 -20.52 -37.54 -1.71
N CYS A 301 -20.04 -36.97 -0.60
CA CYS A 301 -20.45 -37.38 0.76
C CYS A 301 -21.12 -36.26 1.55
N HIS A 302 -20.77 -35.00 1.29
CA HIS A 302 -21.21 -33.81 2.02
C HIS A 302 -22.21 -32.97 1.22
N VAL A 303 -23.30 -33.59 0.76
CA VAL A 303 -24.28 -32.94 -0.14
C VAL A 303 -24.90 -31.68 0.48
N GLU A 304 -25.41 -31.77 1.72
CA GLU A 304 -26.06 -30.63 2.40
C GLU A 304 -25.09 -29.46 2.61
N GLN A 305 -23.83 -29.77 2.97
CA GLN A 305 -22.79 -28.75 3.18
C GLN A 305 -22.39 -28.08 1.85
N THR A 306 -22.30 -28.87 0.79
CA THR A 306 -21.96 -28.36 -0.55
C THR A 306 -23.09 -27.49 -1.10
N ASP A 307 -24.35 -27.90 -0.93
CA ASP A 307 -25.50 -27.10 -1.38
C ASP A 307 -25.61 -25.78 -0.58
N PHE A 308 -25.32 -25.82 0.71
CA PHE A 308 -25.22 -24.60 1.51
C PHE A 308 -24.10 -23.69 1.00
N TRP A 309 -22.89 -24.23 0.77
CA TRP A 309 -21.75 -23.47 0.27
C TRP A 309 -22.03 -22.81 -1.08
N LYS A 310 -22.69 -23.49 -2.02
CA LYS A 310 -23.09 -22.92 -3.31
C LYS A 310 -23.94 -21.66 -3.18
N GLY A 311 -24.65 -21.47 -2.08
CA GLY A 311 -25.44 -20.27 -1.78
C GLY A 311 -24.65 -19.14 -1.12
N THR A 312 -23.33 -19.31 -0.91
CA THR A 312 -22.48 -18.28 -0.30
C THR A 312 -21.69 -17.51 -1.35
N THR A 313 -21.28 -16.28 -1.02
CA THR A 313 -20.37 -15.48 -1.87
C THR A 313 -19.02 -16.14 -2.11
N HIS A 314 -18.60 -17.08 -1.26
CA HIS A 314 -17.37 -17.84 -1.44
C HIS A 314 -17.43 -18.78 -2.66
N ALA A 315 -18.61 -19.30 -3.00
CA ALA A 315 -18.79 -20.14 -4.18
C ALA A 315 -18.68 -19.37 -5.49
N ASP A 316 -18.86 -18.04 -5.45
CA ASP A 316 -18.79 -17.13 -6.61
C ASP A 316 -17.57 -16.17 -6.51
N ALA A 317 -16.64 -16.46 -5.61
CA ALA A 317 -15.51 -15.55 -5.34
C ALA A 317 -14.70 -15.23 -6.60
N PHE A 318 -14.45 -16.18 -7.48
CA PHE A 318 -13.71 -15.94 -8.71
C PHE A 318 -14.52 -15.15 -9.74
N ALA A 319 -15.84 -15.32 -9.79
CA ALA A 319 -16.70 -14.58 -10.70
C ALA A 319 -16.65 -13.08 -10.44
N SER A 320 -16.52 -12.66 -9.18
CA SER A 320 -16.37 -11.24 -8.84
C SER A 320 -15.11 -10.61 -9.44
N LEU A 321 -14.04 -11.37 -9.63
CA LEU A 321 -12.83 -10.89 -10.32
C LEU A 321 -13.05 -10.77 -11.84
N VAL A 322 -13.85 -11.66 -12.40
CA VAL A 322 -14.22 -11.59 -13.84
C VAL A 322 -15.02 -10.35 -14.14
N GLU A 323 -15.97 -10.01 -13.26
CA GLU A 323 -16.82 -8.81 -13.39
C GLU A 323 -15.99 -7.52 -13.38
N THR A 324 -14.91 -7.46 -12.59
CA THR A 324 -14.03 -6.29 -12.50
C THR A 324 -12.86 -6.33 -13.48
N GLY A 325 -12.65 -7.45 -14.21
CA GLY A 325 -11.51 -7.65 -15.09
C GLY A 325 -10.19 -7.97 -14.35
N ASP A 326 -10.28 -8.33 -13.06
CA ASP A 326 -9.12 -8.57 -12.18
C ASP A 326 -8.73 -10.07 -12.08
N GLN A 327 -9.36 -10.95 -12.86
CA GLN A 327 -9.14 -12.40 -12.81
C GLN A 327 -7.71 -12.84 -13.15
N TRP A 328 -6.87 -11.92 -13.63
CA TRP A 328 -5.47 -12.15 -13.95
C TRP A 328 -4.52 -11.59 -12.89
N ARG A 329 -5.05 -10.83 -11.97
CA ARG A 329 -4.26 -10.21 -10.91
C ARG A 329 -3.96 -11.21 -9.81
N GLN A 330 -2.68 -11.51 -9.66
CA GLN A 330 -2.21 -12.52 -8.70
C GLN A 330 -2.48 -12.12 -7.24
N ASP A 331 -2.42 -10.84 -6.92
CA ASP A 331 -2.79 -10.30 -5.61
C ASP A 331 -4.28 -10.47 -5.28
N CYS A 332 -5.14 -10.55 -6.29
CA CYS A 332 -6.57 -10.84 -6.12
C CYS A 332 -6.83 -12.36 -6.11
N ILE A 333 -6.27 -13.08 -7.07
CA ILE A 333 -6.46 -14.53 -7.24
C ILE A 333 -6.14 -15.30 -5.96
N ALA A 334 -5.09 -14.93 -5.24
CA ALA A 334 -4.64 -15.61 -4.02
C ALA A 334 -5.76 -15.85 -2.99
N CYS A 335 -6.74 -14.93 -2.91
CA CYS A 335 -7.88 -15.04 -2.00
C CYS A 335 -9.15 -15.60 -2.66
N HIS A 336 -9.19 -15.73 -3.98
CA HIS A 336 -10.39 -16.08 -4.74
C HIS A 336 -10.36 -17.47 -5.37
N VAL A 337 -9.34 -18.29 -5.03
CA VAL A 337 -9.18 -19.66 -5.54
C VAL A 337 -8.76 -20.64 -4.47
N LEU A 338 -8.83 -21.93 -4.78
CA LEU A 338 -8.26 -23.00 -3.97
C LEU A 338 -6.80 -23.23 -4.36
N GLY A 339 -5.90 -23.22 -3.37
CA GLY A 339 -4.52 -23.64 -3.54
C GLY A 339 -3.68 -22.74 -4.43
N TYR A 340 -3.80 -21.42 -4.31
CA TYR A 340 -2.98 -20.47 -5.05
C TYR A 340 -1.48 -20.74 -4.92
N GLY A 341 -0.82 -20.81 -6.08
CA GLY A 341 0.62 -21.13 -6.17
C GLY A 341 0.99 -22.57 -5.85
N GLN A 342 -0.01 -23.45 -5.65
CA GLN A 342 0.16 -24.89 -5.38
C GLN A 342 -0.69 -25.75 -6.32
N ALA A 343 -1.92 -25.37 -6.59
CA ALA A 343 -2.88 -26.02 -7.46
C ALA A 343 -3.47 -25.08 -8.52
N PHE A 344 -3.41 -23.78 -8.30
CA PHE A 344 -3.92 -22.75 -9.18
C PHE A 344 -2.97 -21.54 -9.22
N ILE A 345 -2.62 -21.06 -10.41
CA ILE A 345 -1.85 -19.81 -10.61
C ILE A 345 -2.59 -18.85 -11.53
N ALA A 346 -3.22 -19.34 -12.60
CA ALA A 346 -3.84 -18.52 -13.63
C ALA A 346 -5.19 -19.09 -14.11
N PRO A 347 -6.10 -18.26 -14.64
CA PRO A 347 -7.45 -18.66 -15.05
C PRO A 347 -7.55 -19.79 -16.07
N GLU A 348 -6.51 -19.96 -16.91
CA GLU A 348 -6.45 -21.04 -17.91
C GLU A 348 -6.28 -22.43 -17.28
N GLU A 349 -5.83 -22.47 -16.05
CA GLU A 349 -5.42 -23.73 -15.43
C GLU A 349 -6.56 -24.57 -14.88
N ALA A 350 -7.73 -24.34 -15.03
CA ALA A 350 -8.78 -25.24 -14.67
C ALA A 350 -9.84 -24.75 -13.70
N GLU A 351 -11.04 -24.84 -14.18
CA GLU A 351 -12.32 -24.72 -13.45
C GLU A 351 -12.33 -25.35 -12.04
N PRO A 352 -11.73 -26.55 -11.79
CA PRO A 352 -11.91 -27.19 -10.49
C PRO A 352 -11.41 -26.38 -9.28
N TYR A 353 -10.45 -25.47 -9.47
CA TYR A 353 -9.79 -24.77 -8.36
C TYR A 353 -10.27 -23.32 -8.17
N LYS A 354 -11.17 -22.83 -9.03
CA LYS A 354 -11.80 -21.51 -8.88
C LYS A 354 -12.66 -21.45 -7.61
N ASN A 355 -12.80 -20.25 -7.06
CA ASN A 355 -13.58 -19.97 -5.86
C ASN A 355 -12.93 -20.40 -4.53
N VAL A 356 -13.45 -19.86 -3.45
CA VAL A 356 -13.05 -20.27 -2.08
C VAL A 356 -13.83 -21.52 -1.72
N GLN A 357 -13.13 -22.66 -1.66
CA GLN A 357 -13.71 -23.97 -1.50
C GLN A 357 -13.53 -24.54 -0.08
N CYS A 358 -13.95 -25.78 0.11
CA CYS A 358 -13.96 -26.45 1.43
C CYS A 358 -12.58 -26.45 2.10
N GLU A 359 -11.52 -26.76 1.38
CA GLU A 359 -10.15 -26.84 1.94
C GLU A 359 -9.52 -25.48 2.25
N ASN A 360 -10.03 -24.35 1.68
CA ASN A 360 -9.59 -23.02 2.11
C ASN A 360 -9.94 -22.78 3.59
N CYS A 361 -11.06 -23.32 4.07
CA CYS A 361 -11.50 -23.21 5.46
C CYS A 361 -11.00 -24.36 6.32
N HIS A 362 -11.12 -25.59 5.84
CA HIS A 362 -10.87 -26.82 6.61
C HIS A 362 -9.42 -27.28 6.55
N GLY A 363 -8.61 -26.77 5.61
CA GLY A 363 -7.24 -27.23 5.37
C GLY A 363 -7.18 -28.49 4.51
N LEU A 364 -5.97 -28.89 4.14
CA LEU A 364 -5.72 -30.06 3.31
C LEU A 364 -5.85 -31.36 4.12
N ASN A 365 -6.58 -32.34 3.59
CA ASN A 365 -6.65 -33.69 4.15
C ASN A 365 -6.92 -34.73 3.05
N PRO A 366 -5.92 -35.03 2.19
CA PRO A 366 -6.11 -35.87 1.04
C PRO A 366 -6.45 -37.36 1.42
N GLY A 367 -6.18 -37.77 2.66
CA GLY A 367 -6.57 -39.08 3.17
C GLY A 367 -8.03 -39.23 3.58
N HIS A 368 -8.73 -38.09 3.81
CA HIS A 368 -10.10 -38.11 4.31
C HIS A 368 -11.11 -38.88 3.43
N PRO A 369 -11.11 -38.73 2.09
CA PRO A 369 -12.10 -39.42 1.25
C PRO A 369 -11.99 -40.97 1.33
N GLN A 370 -10.81 -41.49 1.58
CA GLN A 370 -10.56 -42.95 1.67
C GLN A 370 -10.84 -43.50 3.06
N ASP A 371 -10.54 -42.73 4.10
CA ASP A 371 -10.70 -43.12 5.49
C ASP A 371 -11.11 -41.92 6.37
N PRO A 372 -12.40 -41.53 6.35
CA PRO A 372 -12.86 -40.37 7.08
C PRO A 372 -12.85 -40.52 8.60
N VAL A 373 -12.78 -41.76 9.11
CA VAL A 373 -12.76 -42.05 10.54
C VAL A 373 -11.38 -41.75 11.13
N ASN A 374 -10.33 -42.21 10.47
CA ASN A 374 -8.95 -42.00 10.93
C ASN A 374 -8.33 -40.66 10.43
N HIS A 375 -8.94 -40.05 9.44
CA HIS A 375 -8.56 -38.75 8.90
C HIS A 375 -9.67 -37.70 9.05
N PRO A 376 -10.16 -37.41 10.27
CA PRO A 376 -11.20 -36.41 10.48
C PRO A 376 -10.67 -34.99 10.24
N TRP A 377 -11.54 -34.11 9.77
CA TRP A 377 -11.23 -32.68 9.78
C TRP A 377 -11.53 -32.02 11.13
N GLY A 378 -10.66 -31.13 11.55
CA GLY A 378 -10.86 -30.32 12.73
C GLY A 378 -11.83 -29.14 12.51
N ALA A 379 -12.14 -28.44 13.59
CA ALA A 379 -12.94 -27.22 13.52
C ALA A 379 -12.19 -26.11 12.74
N VAL A 380 -12.92 -25.34 11.95
CA VAL A 380 -12.38 -24.17 11.25
C VAL A 380 -11.91 -23.14 12.26
N LYS A 381 -10.67 -22.67 12.11
CA LYS A 381 -10.03 -21.68 12.97
C LYS A 381 -10.15 -20.27 12.36
N GLU A 382 -10.13 -19.26 13.20
CA GLU A 382 -10.08 -17.87 12.77
C GLU A 382 -8.91 -17.59 11.83
N THR A 383 -7.76 -18.21 12.07
CA THR A 383 -6.56 -18.07 11.23
C THR A 383 -6.79 -18.44 9.77
N SER A 384 -7.69 -19.40 9.48
CA SER A 384 -8.06 -19.74 8.09
C SER A 384 -8.79 -18.60 7.39
N CYS A 385 -9.62 -17.86 8.12
CA CYS A 385 -10.32 -16.70 7.56
C CYS A 385 -9.38 -15.51 7.34
N LEU A 386 -8.44 -15.30 8.27
CA LEU A 386 -7.52 -14.17 8.24
C LEU A 386 -6.46 -14.25 7.13
N THR A 387 -6.31 -15.39 6.46
CA THR A 387 -5.48 -15.48 5.25
C THR A 387 -5.97 -14.58 4.13
N CYS A 388 -7.31 -14.37 4.04
CA CYS A 388 -7.95 -13.52 3.05
C CYS A 388 -8.60 -12.28 3.69
N HIS A 389 -9.28 -12.44 4.82
CA HIS A 389 -9.96 -11.35 5.55
C HIS A 389 -9.01 -10.65 6.53
N ASN A 390 -7.87 -10.22 6.06
CA ASN A 390 -6.91 -9.45 6.84
C ASN A 390 -7.09 -7.93 6.62
N LYS A 391 -6.45 -7.12 7.48
CA LYS A 391 -6.57 -5.67 7.47
C LYS A 391 -6.09 -5.00 6.16
N ASN A 392 -5.25 -5.69 5.38
CA ASN A 392 -4.71 -5.18 4.14
C ASN A 392 -5.66 -5.39 2.96
N GLN A 393 -6.56 -6.38 3.05
CA GLN A 393 -7.44 -6.79 1.95
C GLN A 393 -8.90 -6.37 2.16
N THR A 394 -9.31 -6.13 3.41
CA THR A 394 -10.70 -5.80 3.72
C THR A 394 -10.79 -4.45 4.43
N ARG A 395 -11.60 -3.55 3.87
CA ARG A 395 -11.91 -2.24 4.48
C ARG A 395 -12.91 -2.35 5.65
N ILE A 396 -13.35 -3.57 5.99
CA ILE A 396 -14.37 -3.83 7.01
C ILE A 396 -13.69 -4.52 8.19
N ASP A 397 -13.99 -4.09 9.40
CA ASP A 397 -13.59 -4.79 10.60
C ASP A 397 -14.13 -6.22 10.59
N PHE A 398 -13.24 -7.17 10.33
CA PHE A 398 -13.58 -8.58 10.34
C PHE A 398 -13.70 -9.07 11.77
N VAL A 399 -14.91 -9.49 12.15
CA VAL A 399 -15.20 -10.10 13.46
C VAL A 399 -15.55 -11.57 13.24
N PHE A 400 -14.63 -12.46 13.52
CA PHE A 400 -14.77 -13.91 13.26
C PHE A 400 -16.09 -14.50 13.76
N SER A 401 -16.50 -14.20 14.99
CA SER A 401 -17.75 -14.73 15.59
C SER A 401 -19.01 -14.28 14.85
N ARG A 402 -18.99 -13.11 14.22
CA ARG A 402 -20.08 -12.56 13.41
C ARG A 402 -20.07 -13.15 12.01
N GLU A 403 -18.92 -13.08 11.33
CA GLU A 403 -18.80 -13.45 9.92
C GLU A 403 -18.89 -14.96 9.71
N ARG A 404 -18.32 -15.74 10.63
CA ARG A 404 -18.43 -17.20 10.60
C ARG A 404 -19.89 -17.70 10.52
N ARG A 405 -20.84 -17.03 11.19
CA ARG A 405 -22.25 -17.46 11.17
C ARG A 405 -22.89 -17.43 9.78
N LYS A 406 -22.38 -16.60 8.88
CA LYS A 406 -22.87 -16.46 7.51
C LYS A 406 -22.43 -17.59 6.59
N VAL A 407 -21.31 -18.27 6.92
CA VAL A 407 -20.65 -19.26 6.08
C VAL A 407 -20.41 -20.60 6.80
N ALA A 408 -20.91 -20.78 8.02
CA ALA A 408 -20.77 -22.01 8.76
C ALA A 408 -21.64 -23.11 8.14
N CYS A 409 -21.01 -24.17 7.66
CA CYS A 409 -21.70 -25.32 7.10
C CYS A 409 -22.67 -25.95 8.11
N PRO A 410 -23.83 -26.49 7.66
CA PRO A 410 -24.74 -27.29 8.49
C PRO A 410 -23.99 -28.45 9.14
N PRO A 411 -24.34 -28.83 10.39
CA PRO A 411 -23.73 -29.98 11.03
C PRO A 411 -24.03 -31.27 10.26
N LEU A 412 -23.06 -32.18 10.25
CA LEU A 412 -23.28 -33.52 9.71
C LEU A 412 -24.39 -34.23 10.52
N LYS A 413 -25.37 -34.76 9.85
CA LYS A 413 -26.35 -35.66 10.44
C LYS A 413 -25.62 -36.97 10.73
N ARG A 414 -25.44 -37.32 12.02
CA ARG A 414 -24.97 -38.63 12.42
C ARG A 414 -26.15 -39.58 12.20
N ASN A 415 -26.05 -40.47 11.20
CA ASN A 415 -26.94 -41.62 11.08
C ASN A 415 -26.59 -42.63 12.14
#